data_5f0aec1e0f6c07072c75ada659ce931a
#
_entry.id   5f0aec1e0f6c07072c75ada659ce931a
#
_cell.length_a   1.000
_cell.length_b   1.000
_cell.length_c   1.000
_cell.angle_alpha   90.00
_cell.angle_beta   90.00
_cell.angle_gamma   90.00
#
_symmetry.space_group_name_H-M   'P 1'
#
loop_
_entity.id
_entity.type
_entity.pdbx_description
1 polymer ?
#
loop_
_entity_poly.entity_id
_entity_poly.type
_entity_poly.pdbx_seq_one_letter_code
_entity_poly.pdbx_strand_id
1 'polypeptide(L)'
;MILNVVMVEPEIPQNTGNVARTCALTGARLHLVGPMGFKIDDRKLKRAGLDYWHLLDITYYENLEEFFRKNPDNGNFYYFTTKATHRHTDVKYPDNVYLFFGKETKGLPENLLHDNPQTSVRIPMLNNPDARSLNLSNSVAIGVYEVLRQWDYPKLLCEGKLRDYERDV
;
A
#
# COMPACT_ATOMS: atom_id res chain seq x y z
N MET A 1 13.04 2.93 10.52
CA MET A 1 11.69 2.52 10.10
C MET A 1 11.64 2.48 8.58
N ILE A 2 11.22 1.38 7.99
CA ILE A 2 11.11 1.18 6.54
C ILE A 2 9.70 0.65 6.24
N LEU A 3 8.93 1.40 5.46
CA LEU A 3 7.60 1.01 5.02
C LEU A 3 7.66 0.54 3.57
N ASN A 4 7.19 -0.66 3.31
CA ASN A 4 7.14 -1.26 1.99
C ASN A 4 5.69 -1.52 1.60
N VAL A 5 5.27 -1.05 0.44
CA VAL A 5 3.98 -1.32 -0.17
C VAL A 5 4.18 -2.33 -1.28
N VAL A 6 3.50 -3.46 -1.22
CA VAL A 6 3.59 -4.55 -2.20
C VAL A 6 2.26 -4.68 -2.93
N MET A 7 2.24 -4.33 -4.21
CA MET A 7 1.08 -4.52 -5.07
C MET A 7 1.24 -5.80 -5.88
N VAL A 8 0.34 -6.76 -5.65
CA VAL A 8 0.38 -8.08 -6.29
C VAL A 8 -0.54 -8.09 -7.50
N GLU A 9 0.03 -8.25 -8.67
CA GLU A 9 -0.67 -8.33 -9.96
C GLU A 9 -1.65 -7.15 -10.21
N PRO A 10 -1.23 -5.88 -10.05
CA PRO A 10 -2.12 -4.75 -10.26
C PRO A 10 -2.65 -4.72 -11.70
N GLU A 11 -3.94 -4.39 -11.85
CA GLU A 11 -4.64 -4.45 -13.13
C GLU A 11 -4.95 -3.06 -13.70
N ILE A 12 -5.09 -2.05 -12.85
CA ILE A 12 -5.49 -0.69 -13.23
C ILE A 12 -4.32 0.28 -13.07
N PRO A 13 -3.76 0.80 -14.19
CA PRO A 13 -2.58 1.69 -14.15
C PRO A 13 -2.81 2.96 -13.34
N GLN A 14 -4.02 3.51 -13.33
CA GLN A 14 -4.36 4.70 -12.55
C GLN A 14 -4.26 4.46 -11.04
N ASN A 15 -4.69 3.30 -10.54
CA ASN A 15 -4.53 2.93 -9.13
C ASN A 15 -3.05 2.83 -8.76
N THR A 16 -2.26 2.17 -9.58
CA THR A 16 -0.81 2.05 -9.37
C THR A 16 -0.12 3.41 -9.38
N GLY A 17 -0.52 4.32 -10.26
CA GLY A 17 -0.02 5.70 -10.28
C GLY A 17 -0.36 6.47 -9.01
N ASN A 18 -1.58 6.36 -8.49
CA ASN A 18 -1.98 6.97 -7.22
C ASN A 18 -1.21 6.38 -6.03
N VAL A 19 -0.98 5.07 -6.02
CA VAL A 19 -0.14 4.41 -5.01
C VAL A 19 1.31 4.90 -5.09
N ALA A 20 1.86 5.01 -6.29
CA ALA A 20 3.20 5.54 -6.49
C ALA A 20 3.35 6.95 -5.91
N ARG A 21 2.34 7.81 -6.11
CA ARG A 21 2.30 9.15 -5.50
C ARG A 21 2.28 9.09 -3.97
N THR A 22 1.46 8.24 -3.38
CA THR A 22 1.42 8.03 -1.93
C THR A 22 2.79 7.60 -1.42
N CYS A 23 3.42 6.62 -2.05
CA CYS A 23 4.75 6.14 -1.67
C CYS A 23 5.82 7.23 -1.78
N ALA A 24 5.84 7.99 -2.88
CA ALA A 24 6.79 9.09 -3.08
C ALA A 24 6.67 10.18 -2.00
N LEU A 25 5.44 10.53 -1.58
CA LEU A 25 5.20 11.57 -0.58
C LEU A 25 5.39 11.11 0.86
N THR A 26 5.38 9.81 1.13
CA THR A 26 5.55 9.24 2.47
C THR A 26 6.92 8.61 2.69
N GLY A 27 7.73 8.48 1.63
CA GLY A 27 9.00 7.76 1.67
C GLY A 27 8.86 6.24 1.73
N ALA A 28 7.67 5.70 1.48
CA ALA A 28 7.46 4.26 1.38
C ALA A 28 8.08 3.71 0.10
N ARG A 29 8.64 2.51 0.18
CA ARG A 29 9.12 1.75 -0.99
C ARG A 29 7.95 1.07 -1.68
N LEU A 30 7.94 1.10 -3.01
CA LEU A 30 6.91 0.44 -3.81
C LEU A 30 7.49 -0.82 -4.49
N HIS A 31 6.85 -1.95 -4.24
CA HIS A 31 7.14 -3.22 -4.88
C HIS A 31 5.98 -3.59 -5.80
N LEU A 32 6.25 -3.73 -7.10
CA LEU A 32 5.27 -4.18 -8.09
C LEU A 32 5.56 -5.63 -8.46
N VAL A 33 4.62 -6.50 -8.15
CA VAL A 33 4.74 -7.95 -8.38
C VAL A 33 3.82 -8.35 -9.51
N GLY A 34 4.41 -8.82 -10.62
CA GLY A 34 3.69 -9.27 -11.80
C GLY A 34 3.07 -10.67 -11.68
N PRO A 35 2.39 -11.10 -12.73
CA PRO A 35 2.20 -10.36 -13.99
C PRO A 35 1.24 -9.19 -13.82
N MET A 36 1.56 -8.05 -14.44
CA MET A 36 0.72 -6.86 -14.38
C MET A 36 -0.26 -6.82 -15.56
N GLY A 37 -1.46 -6.26 -15.33
CA GLY A 37 -2.48 -6.08 -16.35
C GLY A 37 -2.21 -4.94 -17.34
N PHE A 38 -1.06 -4.25 -17.22
CA PHE A 38 -0.67 -3.10 -18.06
C PHE A 38 0.86 -2.98 -18.18
N LYS A 39 1.33 -2.15 -19.11
CA LYS A 39 2.74 -1.82 -19.25
C LYS A 39 3.13 -0.65 -18.35
N ILE A 40 4.35 -0.69 -17.79
CA ILE A 40 4.87 0.34 -16.87
C ILE A 40 5.00 1.71 -17.52
N ASP A 41 5.15 1.76 -18.84
CA ASP A 41 5.21 2.99 -19.64
C ASP A 41 3.83 3.53 -20.05
N ASP A 42 2.74 2.93 -19.58
CA ASP A 42 1.38 3.37 -19.85
C ASP A 42 1.20 4.86 -19.47
N ARG A 43 0.61 5.62 -20.38
CA ARG A 43 0.38 7.06 -20.18
C ARG A 43 -0.49 7.35 -18.96
N LYS A 44 -1.42 6.44 -18.59
CA LYS A 44 -2.29 6.60 -17.43
C LYS A 44 -1.49 6.47 -16.14
N LEU A 45 -0.55 5.54 -16.08
CA LEU A 45 0.38 5.37 -14.97
C LEU A 45 1.23 6.64 -14.81
N LYS A 46 1.83 7.12 -15.88
CA LYS A 46 2.64 8.32 -15.88
C LYS A 46 1.86 9.58 -15.49
N ARG A 47 0.63 9.75 -15.99
CA ARG A 47 -0.22 10.90 -15.62
C ARG A 47 -0.59 10.94 -14.15
N ALA A 48 -0.85 9.79 -13.52
CA ALA A 48 -1.22 9.72 -12.12
C ALA A 48 -0.03 9.99 -11.17
N GLY A 49 1.21 9.67 -11.58
CA GLY A 49 2.41 9.73 -10.74
C GLY A 49 3.59 10.55 -11.27
N LEU A 50 3.45 11.22 -12.42
CA LEU A 50 4.56 11.77 -13.20
C LEU A 50 5.46 12.74 -12.42
N ASP A 51 4.89 13.66 -11.68
CA ASP A 51 5.63 14.73 -10.98
C ASP A 51 6.43 14.18 -9.79
N TYR A 52 6.12 12.97 -9.32
CA TYR A 52 6.71 12.35 -8.13
C TYR A 52 7.59 11.14 -8.44
N TRP A 53 7.67 10.73 -9.72
CA TRP A 53 8.35 9.50 -10.12
C TRP A 53 9.83 9.47 -9.75
N HIS A 54 10.49 10.62 -9.80
CA HIS A 54 11.91 10.78 -9.43
C HIS A 54 12.19 10.62 -7.92
N LEU A 55 11.13 10.70 -7.08
CA LEU A 55 11.22 10.51 -5.62
C LEU A 55 10.90 9.07 -5.20
N LEU A 56 10.49 8.23 -6.15
CA LEU A 56 9.95 6.92 -5.88
C LEU A 56 11.06 5.86 -5.82
N ASP A 57 11.14 5.15 -4.70
CA ASP A 57 11.91 3.90 -4.57
C ASP A 57 11.00 2.74 -5.02
N ILE A 58 11.20 2.25 -6.24
CA ILE A 58 10.36 1.24 -6.88
C ILE A 58 11.18 0.04 -7.33
N THR A 59 10.67 -1.17 -7.03
CA THR A 59 11.24 -2.45 -7.46
C THR A 59 10.19 -3.30 -8.15
N TYR A 60 10.59 -3.98 -9.23
CA TYR A 60 9.72 -4.85 -10.03
C TYR A 60 10.11 -6.31 -9.84
N TYR A 61 9.09 -7.18 -9.81
CA TYR A 61 9.26 -8.63 -9.71
C TYR A 61 8.38 -9.32 -10.76
N GLU A 62 8.87 -10.41 -11.34
CA GLU A 62 8.10 -11.16 -12.32
C GLU A 62 6.85 -11.83 -11.71
N ASN A 63 7.00 -12.29 -10.46
CA ASN A 63 5.94 -12.99 -9.73
C ASN A 63 6.21 -12.97 -8.21
N LEU A 64 5.26 -13.49 -7.42
CA LEU A 64 5.37 -13.61 -5.96
C LEU A 64 6.52 -14.52 -5.52
N GLU A 65 6.85 -15.56 -6.27
CA GLU A 65 7.96 -16.46 -5.95
C GLU A 65 9.30 -15.70 -5.97
N GLU A 66 9.52 -14.90 -7.00
CA GLU A 66 10.70 -14.03 -7.06
C GLU A 66 10.74 -13.02 -5.92
N PHE A 67 9.58 -12.42 -5.61
CA PHE A 67 9.48 -11.48 -4.49
C PHE A 67 9.90 -12.14 -3.18
N PHE A 68 9.32 -13.29 -2.80
CA PHE A 68 9.61 -13.97 -1.54
C PHE A 68 11.04 -14.50 -1.47
N ARG A 69 11.62 -14.91 -2.59
CA ARG A 69 13.03 -15.32 -2.63
C ARG A 69 13.99 -14.16 -2.32
N LYS A 70 13.66 -12.94 -2.75
CA LYS A 70 14.47 -11.73 -2.55
C LYS A 70 14.18 -11.03 -1.22
N ASN A 71 13.01 -11.22 -0.66
CA ASN A 71 12.54 -10.57 0.56
C ASN A 71 12.01 -11.64 1.52
N PRO A 72 12.85 -12.21 2.38
CA PRO A 72 12.40 -13.21 3.35
C PRO A 72 11.46 -12.59 4.39
N ASP A 73 10.41 -13.33 4.74
CA ASP A 73 9.50 -12.94 5.81
C ASP A 73 10.17 -13.17 7.18
N ASN A 74 10.25 -12.10 7.96
CA ASN A 74 10.75 -12.10 9.33
C ASN A 74 9.64 -11.73 10.33
N GLY A 75 8.39 -12.10 10.04
CA GLY A 75 7.22 -11.74 10.83
C GLY A 75 6.75 -10.31 10.60
N ASN A 76 7.08 -9.74 9.45
CA ASN A 76 6.82 -8.35 9.10
C ASN A 76 5.95 -8.17 7.85
N PHE A 77 5.30 -9.23 7.36
CA PHE A 77 4.38 -9.21 6.24
C PHE A 77 2.94 -9.12 6.71
N TYR A 78 2.19 -8.10 6.23
CA TYR A 78 0.78 -7.90 6.54
C TYR A 78 -0.03 -7.85 5.26
N TYR A 79 -1.12 -8.63 5.23
CA TYR A 79 -1.92 -8.87 4.04
C TYR A 79 -3.27 -8.18 4.14
N PHE A 80 -3.49 -7.13 3.36
CA PHE A 80 -4.73 -6.39 3.34
C PHE A 80 -5.79 -7.09 2.49
N THR A 81 -6.88 -7.48 3.11
CA THR A 81 -7.98 -8.21 2.47
C THR A 81 -9.30 -7.97 3.16
N THR A 82 -10.40 -7.99 2.40
CA THR A 82 -11.77 -7.93 2.96
C THR A 82 -12.17 -9.20 3.72
N LYS A 83 -11.39 -10.29 3.59
CA LYS A 83 -11.65 -11.60 4.19
C LYS A 83 -11.01 -11.79 5.57
N ALA A 84 -10.22 -10.85 6.04
CA ALA A 84 -9.55 -10.95 7.33
C ALA A 84 -10.52 -10.76 8.51
N THR A 85 -10.15 -11.34 9.65
CA THR A 85 -10.88 -11.23 10.93
C THR A 85 -10.33 -10.11 11.82
N HIS A 86 -9.08 -9.69 11.61
CA HIS A 86 -8.44 -8.60 12.34
C HIS A 86 -8.60 -7.28 11.60
N ARG A 87 -8.88 -6.19 12.33
CA ARG A 87 -8.82 -4.85 11.76
C ARG A 87 -7.35 -4.45 11.55
N HIS A 88 -7.09 -3.63 10.54
CA HIS A 88 -5.74 -3.10 10.28
C HIS A 88 -5.19 -2.26 11.44
N THR A 89 -6.05 -1.80 12.34
CA THR A 89 -5.70 -1.04 13.54
C THR A 89 -5.47 -1.91 14.78
N ASP A 90 -5.79 -3.20 14.74
CA ASP A 90 -5.65 -4.12 15.89
C ASP A 90 -4.24 -4.70 16.01
N VAL A 91 -3.41 -4.54 14.98
CA VAL A 91 -2.05 -5.06 14.92
C VAL A 91 -1.03 -3.97 15.19
N LYS A 92 0.13 -4.35 15.70
CA LYS A 92 1.28 -3.46 15.89
C LYS A 92 2.29 -3.71 14.77
N TYR A 93 2.52 -2.70 13.94
CA TYR A 93 3.44 -2.81 12.82
C TYR A 93 4.89 -2.63 13.28
N PRO A 94 5.80 -3.56 12.90
CA PRO A 94 7.23 -3.44 13.23
C PRO A 94 7.93 -2.35 12.41
N ASP A 95 9.14 -1.98 12.82
CA ASP A 95 9.94 -0.90 12.20
C ASP A 95 10.32 -1.13 10.73
N ASN A 96 10.27 -2.35 10.26
CA ASN A 96 10.40 -2.72 8.87
C ASN A 96 9.19 -3.60 8.50
N VAL A 97 8.25 -3.04 7.75
CA VAL A 97 6.99 -3.70 7.45
C VAL A 97 6.69 -3.72 5.96
N TYR A 98 6.06 -4.79 5.50
CA TYR A 98 5.54 -4.95 4.14
C TYR A 98 4.01 -5.06 4.20
N LEU A 99 3.33 -4.17 3.49
CA LEU A 99 1.88 -4.16 3.34
C LEU A 99 1.52 -4.70 1.97
N PHE A 100 0.88 -5.86 1.92
CA PHE A 100 0.48 -6.51 0.68
C PHE A 100 -0.95 -6.15 0.29
N PHE A 101 -1.13 -5.77 -0.95
CA PHE A 101 -2.43 -5.48 -1.56
C PHE A 101 -2.57 -6.28 -2.85
N GLY A 102 -3.72 -6.92 -3.03
CA GLY A 102 -4.01 -7.73 -4.21
C GLY A 102 -4.57 -6.92 -5.36
N LYS A 103 -4.78 -7.60 -6.47
CA LYS A 103 -5.39 -7.02 -7.67
C LYS A 103 -6.84 -6.60 -7.43
N GLU A 104 -7.31 -5.68 -8.23
CA GLU A 104 -8.60 -5.00 -8.06
C GLU A 104 -9.78 -5.96 -8.14
N THR A 105 -9.69 -7.02 -8.97
CA THR A 105 -10.80 -7.97 -9.18
C THR A 105 -10.89 -9.07 -8.14
N LYS A 106 -9.77 -9.69 -7.77
CA LYS A 106 -9.75 -10.91 -6.93
C LYS A 106 -9.04 -10.74 -5.58
N GLY A 107 -8.33 -9.64 -5.38
CA GLY A 107 -7.49 -9.44 -4.20
C GLY A 107 -6.25 -10.34 -4.20
N LEU A 108 -5.74 -10.64 -3.01
CA LEU A 108 -4.60 -11.52 -2.79
C LEU A 108 -4.97 -13.00 -2.99
N PRO A 109 -4.01 -13.86 -3.37
CA PRO A 109 -4.22 -15.32 -3.44
C PRO A 109 -4.75 -15.88 -2.13
N GLU A 110 -5.77 -16.75 -2.17
CA GLU A 110 -6.42 -17.27 -0.97
C GLU A 110 -5.52 -18.19 -0.14
N ASN A 111 -4.65 -18.96 -0.78
CA ASN A 111 -3.66 -19.77 -0.08
C ASN A 111 -2.72 -18.93 0.78
N LEU A 112 -2.30 -17.76 0.26
CA LEU A 112 -1.45 -16.83 0.99
C LEU A 112 -2.16 -16.30 2.25
N LEU A 113 -3.44 -15.99 2.15
CA LEU A 113 -4.25 -15.53 3.29
C LEU A 113 -4.54 -16.66 4.30
N HIS A 114 -4.81 -17.86 3.79
CA HIS A 114 -5.04 -19.06 4.61
C HIS A 114 -3.82 -19.39 5.48
N ASP A 115 -2.63 -19.27 4.93
CA ASP A 115 -1.38 -19.58 5.62
C ASP A 115 -0.95 -18.47 6.60
N ASN A 116 -1.53 -17.26 6.47
CA ASN A 116 -1.17 -16.09 7.28
C ASN A 116 -2.38 -15.41 7.97
N PRO A 117 -3.19 -16.13 8.74
CA PRO A 117 -4.43 -15.58 9.31
C PRO A 117 -4.17 -14.48 10.35
N GLN A 118 -3.04 -14.53 11.08
CA GLN A 118 -2.72 -13.57 12.15
C GLN A 118 -2.23 -12.23 11.63
N THR A 119 -1.64 -12.20 10.43
CA THR A 119 -1.14 -11.00 9.78
C THR A 119 -2.01 -10.56 8.59
N SER A 120 -3.13 -11.25 8.36
CA SER A 120 -4.18 -10.80 7.47
C SER A 120 -5.07 -9.78 8.18
N VAL A 121 -5.22 -8.60 7.58
CA VAL A 121 -5.93 -7.46 8.17
C VAL A 121 -6.93 -6.86 7.20
N ARG A 122 -7.99 -6.24 7.74
CA ARG A 122 -9.02 -5.56 6.96
C ARG A 122 -9.20 -4.11 7.36
N ILE A 123 -9.58 -3.29 6.39
CA ILE A 123 -10.16 -1.99 6.65
C ILE A 123 -11.65 -2.19 6.88
N PRO A 124 -12.24 -1.73 8.00
CA PRO A 124 -13.68 -1.86 8.25
C PRO A 124 -14.52 -1.16 7.19
N MET A 125 -15.57 -1.79 6.75
CA MET A 125 -16.55 -1.27 5.77
C MET A 125 -17.96 -1.64 6.21
N LEU A 126 -18.96 -0.93 5.67
CA LEU A 126 -20.35 -1.28 5.90
C LEU A 126 -20.63 -2.72 5.43
N ASN A 127 -21.43 -3.44 6.21
CA ASN A 127 -21.93 -4.74 5.79
C ASN A 127 -23.13 -4.54 4.86
N ASN A 128 -22.84 -4.28 3.60
CA ASN A 128 -23.86 -4.07 2.56
C ASN A 128 -23.47 -4.91 1.33
N PRO A 129 -24.36 -5.77 0.83
CA PRO A 129 -24.10 -6.60 -0.36
C PRO A 129 -23.73 -5.81 -1.61
N ASP A 130 -24.21 -4.57 -1.72
CA ASP A 130 -23.94 -3.67 -2.84
C ASP A 130 -22.59 -2.94 -2.70
N ALA A 131 -22.03 -2.88 -1.49
CA ALA A 131 -20.77 -2.25 -1.19
C ALA A 131 -19.63 -3.30 -1.17
N ARG A 132 -18.93 -3.48 -2.30
CA ARG A 132 -17.95 -4.56 -2.48
C ARG A 132 -16.64 -4.29 -1.74
N SER A 133 -15.94 -3.22 -2.08
CA SER A 133 -14.64 -2.86 -1.51
C SER A 133 -14.30 -1.39 -1.77
N LEU A 134 -13.40 -0.86 -0.97
CA LEU A 134 -12.78 0.43 -1.25
C LEU A 134 -11.90 0.35 -2.52
N ASN A 135 -11.74 1.48 -3.18
CA ASN A 135 -10.74 1.61 -4.23
C ASN A 135 -9.36 1.19 -3.70
N LEU A 136 -8.59 0.46 -4.53
CA LEU A 136 -7.30 -0.09 -4.12
C LEU A 136 -6.32 0.99 -3.68
N SER A 137 -6.19 2.09 -4.40
CA SER A 137 -5.26 3.17 -4.01
C SER A 137 -5.67 3.87 -2.72
N ASN A 138 -6.97 3.97 -2.43
CA ASN A 138 -7.48 4.48 -1.15
C ASN A 138 -7.14 3.50 -0.02
N SER A 139 -7.30 2.20 -0.22
CA SER A 139 -6.94 1.17 0.76
C SER A 139 -5.45 1.22 1.10
N VAL A 140 -4.60 1.38 0.10
CA VAL A 140 -3.15 1.54 0.29
C VAL A 140 -2.86 2.78 1.12
N ALA A 141 -3.46 3.93 0.80
CA ALA A 141 -3.26 5.16 1.56
C ALA A 141 -3.66 5.01 3.03
N ILE A 142 -4.82 4.38 3.31
CA ILE A 142 -5.28 4.11 4.68
C ILE A 142 -4.27 3.23 5.41
N GLY A 143 -3.81 2.12 4.81
CA GLY A 143 -2.82 1.22 5.42
C GLY A 143 -1.48 1.91 5.69
N VAL A 144 -0.97 2.66 4.74
CA VAL A 144 0.28 3.44 4.86
C VAL A 144 0.19 4.43 6.01
N TYR A 145 -0.88 5.22 6.08
CA TYR A 145 -1.05 6.23 7.12
C TYR A 145 -1.33 5.64 8.50
N GLU A 146 -1.92 4.46 8.61
CA GLU A 146 -2.02 3.77 9.90
C GLU A 146 -0.64 3.35 10.42
N VAL A 147 0.22 2.80 9.59
CA VAL A 147 1.60 2.48 9.97
C VAL A 147 2.35 3.74 10.41
N LEU A 148 2.27 4.81 9.60
CA LEU A 148 2.92 6.09 9.90
C LEU A 148 2.40 6.70 11.20
N ARG A 149 1.09 6.59 11.47
CA ARG A 149 0.49 7.03 12.73
C ARG A 149 1.07 6.27 13.93
N GLN A 150 1.19 4.95 13.83
CA GLN A 150 1.80 4.13 14.89
C GLN A 150 3.27 4.48 15.13
N TRP A 151 3.97 4.91 14.09
CA TRP A 151 5.38 5.34 14.16
C TRP A 151 5.58 6.81 14.51
N ASP A 152 4.51 7.55 14.80
CA ASP A 152 4.53 9.00 15.07
C ASP A 152 5.10 9.83 13.89
N TYR A 153 4.71 9.48 12.67
CA TYR A 153 5.00 10.21 11.42
C TYR A 153 6.47 10.59 11.20
N PRO A 154 7.43 9.66 11.31
CA PRO A 154 8.84 9.99 11.26
C PRO A 154 9.20 10.69 9.94
N LYS A 155 9.90 11.82 10.03
CA LYS A 155 10.35 12.63 8.88
C LYS A 155 9.23 13.27 8.04
N LEU A 156 7.98 13.22 8.47
CA LEU A 156 6.90 13.89 7.78
C LEU A 156 6.64 15.27 8.38
N LEU A 157 6.25 16.21 7.53
CA LEU A 157 5.82 17.53 7.96
C LEU A 157 4.40 17.43 8.55
N CYS A 158 4.25 17.64 9.85
CA CYS A 158 2.97 17.53 10.56
C CYS A 158 2.28 18.88 10.76
N GLU A 159 2.95 20.01 10.48
CA GLU A 159 2.42 21.35 10.63
C GLU A 159 2.49 22.14 9.34
N GLY A 160 1.53 23.00 9.12
CA GLY A 160 1.48 23.87 7.93
C GLY A 160 1.31 25.34 8.33
N LYS A 161 1.61 26.26 7.39
CA LYS A 161 1.36 27.68 7.51
C LYS A 161 0.34 28.12 6.46
N LEU A 162 -0.54 29.05 6.83
CA LEU A 162 -1.40 29.74 5.87
C LEU A 162 -0.52 30.67 5.02
N ARG A 163 -0.85 30.83 3.74
CA ARG A 163 -0.07 31.71 2.84
C ARG A 163 -0.28 33.17 3.15
N ASP A 164 -1.54 33.55 3.42
CA ASP A 164 -1.99 34.93 3.51
C ASP A 164 -2.34 35.38 4.94
N TYR A 165 -2.16 34.48 5.93
CA TYR A 165 -2.48 34.78 7.32
C TYR A 165 -1.39 34.23 8.24
N GLU A 166 -0.87 35.09 9.12
CA GLU A 166 -0.05 34.62 10.24
C GLU A 166 -0.97 34.04 11.32
N ARG A 167 -0.60 32.89 11.89
CA ARG A 167 -1.28 32.37 13.07
C ARG A 167 -0.79 33.17 14.26
N ASP A 168 -1.69 33.85 14.95
CA ASP A 168 -1.41 34.37 16.29
C ASP A 168 -1.10 33.15 17.19
N VAL A 169 0.09 33.10 17.74
CA VAL A 169 0.57 32.02 18.62
C VAL A 169 0.13 32.34 20.05
#